data_10bff6526e45b17719eff0e39a304427
#
_entry.id   10bff6526e45b17719eff0e39a304427
#
_cell.length_a   1.000
_cell.length_b   1.000
_cell.length_c   1.000
_cell.angle_alpha   90.00
_cell.angle_beta   90.00
_cell.angle_gamma   90.00
#
_symmetry.space_group_name_H-M   'P 1'
#
loop_
_entity.id
_entity.type
_entity.pdbx_description
1 polymer ?
#
loop_
_entity_poly.entity_id
_entity_poly.type
_entity_poly.pdbx_seq_one_letter_code
_entity_poly.pdbx_strand_id
1 'polypeptide(L)'
;MQQYGKTILSAYPLINGYVTQIENLIRKRARNSFYLRCDTIAFAEQLLRLGEIRKDLIELASVVEETLLSMPAYDKILISYKYFGIRPEDENFDLTSRNYFRKQIKALERFSKALESSGYNEEWFQNKYLKIAFISGIYKKTLLEEGKKHVRENFD
;
A
#
# COMPACT_ATOMS: atom_id res chain seq x y z
N MET A 1 10.25 -10.82 7.63
CA MET A 1 9.09 -10.13 8.18
C MET A 1 8.30 -9.46 7.08
N GLN A 2 6.98 -9.69 7.09
CA GLN A 2 6.13 -9.39 5.93
C GLN A 2 5.25 -8.17 6.11
N GLN A 3 5.54 -7.39 7.12
CA GLN A 3 4.68 -6.30 7.55
C GLN A 3 4.61 -5.16 6.54
N TYR A 4 5.73 -4.83 5.92
CA TYR A 4 5.74 -3.82 4.86
C TYR A 4 5.00 -4.32 3.61
N GLY A 5 5.09 -5.61 3.29
CA GLY A 5 4.32 -6.21 2.19
C GLY A 5 2.81 -6.12 2.42
N LYS A 6 2.33 -6.43 3.62
CA LYS A 6 0.93 -6.24 4.01
C LYS A 6 0.49 -4.78 3.88
N THR A 7 1.31 -3.87 4.37
CA THR A 7 1.02 -2.43 4.32
C THR A 7 0.88 -1.96 2.88
N ILE A 8 1.81 -2.35 2.01
CA ILE A 8 1.79 -2.00 0.59
C ILE A 8 0.51 -2.53 -0.08
N LEU A 9 0.18 -3.79 0.14
CA LEU A 9 -1.03 -4.41 -0.44
C LEU A 9 -2.31 -3.79 0.10
N SER A 10 -2.36 -3.43 1.37
CA SER A 10 -3.50 -2.75 1.98
C SER A 10 -3.66 -1.33 1.46
N ALA A 11 -2.56 -0.66 1.15
CA ALA A 11 -2.56 0.70 0.61
C ALA A 11 -2.95 0.75 -0.88
N TYR A 12 -2.58 -0.26 -1.64
CA TYR A 12 -2.71 -0.26 -3.10
C TYR A 12 -4.10 0.14 -3.61
N PRO A 13 -5.21 -0.45 -3.13
CA PRO A 13 -6.54 -0.07 -3.62
C PRO A 13 -6.95 1.36 -3.28
N LEU A 14 -6.28 2.00 -2.32
CA LEU A 14 -6.56 3.35 -1.87
C LEU A 14 -5.71 4.41 -2.56
N ILE A 15 -4.62 4.01 -3.24
CA ILE A 15 -3.65 4.93 -3.85
C ILE A 15 -4.30 5.85 -4.87
N ASN A 16 -5.10 5.33 -5.79
CA ASN A 16 -5.75 6.14 -6.83
C ASN A 16 -6.65 7.24 -6.24
N GLY A 17 -7.40 6.93 -5.20
CA GLY A 17 -8.22 7.91 -4.48
C GLY A 17 -7.38 9.02 -3.85
N TYR A 18 -6.29 8.66 -3.20
CA TYR A 18 -5.38 9.65 -2.60
C TYR A 18 -4.66 10.50 -3.64
N VAL A 19 -4.22 9.91 -4.74
CA VAL A 19 -3.61 10.64 -5.87
C VAL A 19 -4.59 11.68 -6.42
N THR A 20 -5.85 11.31 -6.63
CA THR A 20 -6.90 12.23 -7.08
C THR A 20 -7.13 13.36 -6.08
N GLN A 21 -7.18 13.07 -4.79
CA GLN A 21 -7.33 14.08 -3.74
C GLN A 21 -6.16 15.06 -3.72
N ILE A 22 -4.92 14.56 -3.89
CA ILE A 22 -3.72 15.40 -3.95
C ILE A 22 -3.77 16.32 -5.18
N GLU A 23 -4.15 15.80 -6.35
CA GLU A 23 -4.30 16.58 -7.57
C GLU A 23 -5.33 17.70 -7.41
N ASN A 24 -6.49 17.39 -6.81
CA ASN A 24 -7.53 18.38 -6.54
C ASN A 24 -7.05 19.43 -5.54
N LEU A 25 -6.29 19.03 -4.53
CA LEU A 25 -5.72 19.94 -3.54
C LEU A 25 -4.69 20.89 -4.17
N ILE A 26 -3.82 20.38 -5.04
CA ILE A 26 -2.85 21.17 -5.80
C ILE A 26 -3.58 22.23 -6.65
N ARG A 27 -4.60 21.83 -7.40
CA ARG A 27 -5.40 22.74 -8.24
C ARG A 27 -6.10 23.81 -7.42
N LYS A 28 -6.72 23.44 -6.32
CA LYS A 28 -7.42 24.35 -5.41
C LYS A 28 -6.47 25.40 -4.83
N ARG A 29 -5.31 24.95 -4.34
CA ARG A 29 -4.30 25.85 -3.78
C ARG A 29 -3.70 26.77 -4.84
N ALA A 30 -3.44 26.27 -6.04
CA ALA A 30 -2.96 27.07 -7.16
C ALA A 30 -3.95 28.19 -7.55
N ARG A 31 -5.25 27.89 -7.58
CA ARG A 31 -6.31 28.88 -7.82
C ARG A 31 -6.37 29.95 -6.72
N ASN A 32 -6.31 29.52 -5.47
CA ASN A 32 -6.44 30.41 -4.32
C ASN A 32 -5.21 31.30 -4.12
N SER A 33 -4.05 30.95 -4.69
CA SER A 33 -2.83 31.76 -4.58
C SER A 33 -2.96 33.16 -5.15
N PHE A 34 -3.85 33.35 -6.13
CA PHE A 34 -4.14 34.69 -6.68
C PHE A 34 -4.93 35.61 -5.71
N TYR A 35 -5.65 35.00 -4.77
CA TYR A 35 -6.53 35.74 -3.84
C TYR A 35 -5.94 35.86 -2.44
N LEU A 36 -5.00 35.02 -2.09
CA LEU A 36 -4.34 35.03 -0.79
C LEU A 36 -2.94 35.61 -0.95
N ARG A 37 -2.64 36.68 -0.21
CA ARG A 37 -1.27 37.21 -0.10
C ARG A 37 -0.42 36.24 0.72
N CYS A 38 -0.14 35.06 0.18
CA CYS A 38 0.69 34.07 0.81
C CYS A 38 2.16 34.31 0.48
N ASP A 39 3.03 33.92 1.40
CA ASP A 39 4.46 33.79 1.11
C ASP A 39 4.63 32.83 -0.08
N THR A 40 5.10 33.35 -1.19
CA THR A 40 5.24 32.67 -2.47
C THR A 40 6.18 31.45 -2.34
N ILE A 41 7.24 31.57 -1.53
CA ILE A 41 8.23 30.51 -1.33
C ILE A 41 7.61 29.37 -0.54
N ALA A 42 6.96 29.64 0.59
CA ALA A 42 6.29 28.63 1.42
C ALA A 42 5.18 27.91 0.64
N PHE A 43 4.43 28.63 -0.18
CA PHE A 43 3.41 28.08 -1.04
C PHE A 43 3.99 27.14 -2.11
N ALA A 44 5.06 27.53 -2.78
CA ALA A 44 5.76 26.73 -3.77
C ALA A 44 6.33 25.44 -3.14
N GLU A 45 6.90 25.53 -1.95
CA GLU A 45 7.39 24.37 -1.19
C GLU A 45 6.27 23.37 -0.86
N GLN A 46 5.10 23.84 -0.46
CA GLN A 46 3.93 22.99 -0.21
C GLN A 46 3.47 22.25 -1.47
N LEU A 47 3.41 22.95 -2.61
CA LEU A 47 3.03 22.33 -3.88
C LEU A 47 4.06 21.28 -4.33
N LEU A 48 5.34 21.54 -4.17
CA LEU A 48 6.41 20.60 -4.48
C LEU A 48 6.32 19.36 -3.61
N ARG A 49 6.04 19.51 -2.31
CA ARG A 49 5.87 18.38 -1.38
C ARG A 49 4.69 17.51 -1.79
N LEU A 50 3.56 18.11 -2.13
CA LEU A 50 2.38 17.36 -2.61
C LEU A 50 2.67 16.63 -3.92
N GLY A 51 3.41 17.26 -4.83
CA GLY A 51 3.85 16.65 -6.08
C GLY A 51 4.77 15.43 -5.86
N GLU A 52 5.68 15.51 -4.90
CA GLU A 52 6.57 14.41 -4.53
C GLU A 52 5.79 13.24 -3.93
N ILE A 53 4.83 13.50 -3.04
CA ILE A 53 3.97 12.46 -2.47
C ILE A 53 3.16 11.77 -3.58
N ARG A 54 2.58 12.55 -4.49
CA ARG A 54 1.86 12.01 -5.65
C ARG A 54 2.74 11.10 -6.49
N LYS A 55 3.94 11.53 -6.81
CA LYS A 55 4.91 10.74 -7.56
C LYS A 55 5.26 9.44 -6.85
N ASP A 56 5.56 9.49 -5.57
CA ASP A 56 5.91 8.32 -4.77
C ASP A 56 4.75 7.31 -4.70
N LEU A 57 3.52 7.77 -4.58
CA LEU A 57 2.34 6.89 -4.56
C LEU A 57 2.11 6.23 -5.92
N ILE A 58 2.30 6.94 -7.02
CA ILE A 58 2.19 6.39 -8.38
C ILE A 58 3.28 5.33 -8.61
N GLU A 59 4.50 5.59 -8.17
CA GLU A 59 5.60 4.61 -8.23
C GLU A 59 5.28 3.36 -7.42
N LEU A 60 4.73 3.51 -6.21
CA LEU A 60 4.34 2.39 -5.37
C LEU A 60 3.28 1.51 -6.05
N ALA A 61 2.27 2.12 -6.66
CA ALA A 61 1.26 1.40 -7.42
C ALA A 61 1.89 0.60 -8.56
N SER A 62 2.82 1.20 -9.30
CA SER A 62 3.56 0.51 -10.38
C SER A 62 4.39 -0.66 -9.87
N VAL A 63 5.07 -0.50 -8.73
CA VAL A 63 5.85 -1.57 -8.09
C VAL A 63 4.95 -2.75 -7.72
N VAL A 64 3.77 -2.49 -7.16
CA VAL A 64 2.80 -3.54 -6.83
C VAL A 64 2.34 -4.28 -8.09
N GLU A 65 1.98 -3.56 -9.14
CA GLU A 65 1.51 -4.14 -10.40
C GLU A 65 2.58 -5.00 -11.06
N GLU A 66 3.82 -4.52 -11.15
CA GLU A 66 4.95 -5.28 -11.69
C GLU A 66 5.25 -6.53 -10.87
N THR A 67 5.23 -6.43 -9.55
CA THR A 67 5.47 -7.55 -8.65
C THR A 67 4.41 -8.62 -8.80
N LEU A 68 3.14 -8.23 -8.87
CA LEU A 68 2.03 -9.15 -9.08
C LEU A 68 2.11 -9.84 -10.44
N LEU A 69 2.52 -9.12 -11.48
CA LEU A 69 2.71 -9.72 -12.82
C LEU A 69 3.77 -10.82 -12.82
N SER A 70 4.79 -10.73 -11.97
CA SER A 70 5.86 -11.73 -11.86
C SER A 70 5.46 -12.97 -11.05
N MET A 71 4.32 -12.94 -10.37
CA MET A 71 3.87 -14.00 -9.47
C MET A 71 3.00 -15.06 -10.18
N PRO A 72 2.94 -16.29 -9.66
CA PRO A 72 2.00 -17.30 -10.14
C PRO A 72 0.54 -16.80 -10.11
N ALA A 73 -0.26 -17.20 -11.09
CA ALA A 73 -1.66 -16.78 -11.22
C ALA A 73 -2.50 -17.09 -9.97
N TYR A 74 -2.25 -18.20 -9.32
CA TYR A 74 -2.94 -18.60 -8.10
C TYR A 74 -2.69 -17.62 -6.95
N ASP A 75 -1.44 -17.21 -6.76
CA ASP A 75 -1.07 -16.24 -5.71
C ASP A 75 -1.69 -14.86 -5.97
N LYS A 76 -1.75 -14.43 -7.23
CA LYS A 76 -2.44 -13.19 -7.61
C LYS A 76 -3.91 -13.20 -7.23
N ILE A 77 -4.60 -14.31 -7.47
CA ILE A 77 -6.03 -14.48 -7.14
C ILE A 77 -6.23 -14.35 -5.64
N LEU A 78 -5.40 -15.02 -4.84
CA LEU A 78 -5.46 -14.97 -3.38
C LEU A 78 -5.23 -13.55 -2.84
N ILE A 79 -4.21 -12.86 -3.32
CA ILE A 79 -3.89 -11.49 -2.93
C ILE A 79 -5.01 -10.53 -3.34
N SER A 80 -5.50 -10.65 -4.57
CA SER A 80 -6.58 -9.81 -5.09
C SER A 80 -7.86 -9.99 -4.29
N TYR A 81 -8.18 -11.21 -3.90
CA TYR A 81 -9.36 -11.48 -3.07
C TYR A 81 -9.24 -10.84 -1.68
N LYS A 82 -8.11 -11.07 -0.99
CA LYS A 82 -7.93 -10.60 0.38
C LYS A 82 -7.75 -9.09 0.50
N TYR A 83 -6.92 -8.51 -0.36
CA TYR A 83 -6.50 -7.11 -0.22
C TYR A 83 -7.27 -6.15 -1.12
N PHE A 84 -7.75 -6.61 -2.27
CA PHE A 84 -8.41 -5.75 -3.26
C PHE A 84 -9.92 -5.99 -3.36
N GLY A 85 -10.46 -6.99 -2.64
CA GLY A 85 -11.87 -7.31 -2.66
C GLY A 85 -12.37 -7.89 -3.97
N ILE A 86 -11.50 -8.42 -4.81
CA ILE A 86 -11.84 -9.01 -6.11
C ILE A 86 -12.13 -10.50 -5.92
N ARG A 87 -13.37 -10.91 -6.20
CA ARG A 87 -13.76 -12.32 -6.12
C ARG A 87 -13.14 -13.13 -7.25
N PRO A 88 -12.68 -14.38 -6.98
CA PRO A 88 -12.22 -15.28 -8.04
C PRO A 88 -13.34 -15.56 -9.05
N GLU A 89 -12.98 -15.65 -10.33
CA GLU A 89 -13.94 -16.05 -11.39
C GLU A 89 -14.36 -17.51 -11.28
N ASP A 90 -13.50 -18.38 -10.73
CA ASP A 90 -13.79 -19.78 -10.50
C ASP A 90 -14.61 -19.94 -9.22
N GLU A 91 -15.88 -20.38 -9.37
CA GLU A 91 -16.79 -20.66 -8.25
C GLU A 91 -16.33 -21.81 -7.33
N ASN A 92 -15.48 -22.69 -7.83
CA ASN A 92 -14.92 -23.80 -7.07
C ASN A 92 -13.69 -23.42 -6.23
N PHE A 93 -13.29 -22.15 -6.26
CA PHE A 93 -12.18 -21.66 -5.47
C PHE A 93 -12.53 -21.68 -3.98
N ASP A 94 -11.85 -22.53 -3.21
CA ASP A 94 -12.15 -22.70 -1.79
C ASP A 94 -11.55 -21.56 -0.97
N LEU A 95 -12.42 -20.68 -0.46
CA LEU A 95 -12.08 -19.52 0.34
C LEU A 95 -12.26 -19.73 1.85
N THR A 96 -12.68 -20.92 2.28
CA THR A 96 -13.11 -21.17 3.68
C THR A 96 -12.28 -22.19 4.44
N SER A 97 -11.41 -22.95 3.77
CA SER A 97 -10.63 -24.02 4.41
C SER A 97 -9.39 -23.49 5.15
N ARG A 98 -8.84 -24.31 6.07
CA ARG A 98 -7.51 -24.05 6.67
C ARG A 98 -6.42 -23.88 5.60
N ASN A 99 -6.54 -24.59 4.49
CA ASN A 99 -5.64 -24.47 3.35
C ASN A 99 -5.66 -23.08 2.73
N TYR A 100 -6.82 -22.42 2.71
CA TYR A 100 -6.95 -21.05 2.23
C TYR A 100 -6.03 -20.10 3.02
N PHE A 101 -6.09 -20.14 4.36
CA PHE A 101 -5.25 -19.26 5.19
C PHE A 101 -3.76 -19.55 5.03
N ARG A 102 -3.36 -20.81 4.94
CA ARG A 102 -1.97 -21.19 4.68
C ARG A 102 -1.49 -20.67 3.31
N LYS A 103 -2.33 -20.80 2.30
CA LYS A 103 -2.03 -20.32 0.95
C LYS A 103 -1.94 -18.81 0.90
N GLN A 104 -2.78 -18.09 1.64
CA GLN A 104 -2.70 -16.63 1.79
C GLN A 104 -1.37 -16.20 2.40
N ILE A 105 -0.94 -16.85 3.47
CA ILE A 105 0.35 -16.55 4.11
C ILE A 105 1.50 -16.78 3.13
N LYS A 106 1.48 -17.90 2.41
CA LYS A 106 2.50 -18.21 1.39
C LYS A 106 2.50 -17.23 0.24
N ALA A 107 1.33 -16.81 -0.21
CA ALA A 107 1.20 -15.79 -1.27
C ALA A 107 1.82 -14.46 -0.82
N LEU A 108 1.56 -14.04 0.41
CA LEU A 108 2.17 -12.85 1.00
C LEU A 108 3.70 -12.97 1.12
N GLU A 109 4.19 -14.13 1.55
CA GLU A 109 5.64 -14.41 1.61
C GLU A 109 6.29 -14.30 0.24
N ARG A 110 5.68 -14.88 -0.79
CA ARG A 110 6.18 -14.80 -2.16
C ARG A 110 6.15 -13.38 -2.71
N PHE A 111 5.12 -12.63 -2.39
CA PHE A 111 5.04 -11.22 -2.74
C PHE A 111 6.20 -10.43 -2.11
N SER A 112 6.42 -10.60 -0.82
CA SER A 112 7.52 -9.93 -0.10
C SER A 112 8.89 -10.33 -0.65
N LYS A 113 9.10 -11.60 -0.95
CA LYS A 113 10.34 -12.09 -1.58
C LYS A 113 10.54 -11.51 -2.99
N ALA A 114 9.49 -11.40 -3.76
CA ALA A 114 9.55 -10.81 -5.08
C ALA A 114 9.92 -9.31 -5.02
N LEU A 115 9.37 -8.57 -4.05
CA LEU A 115 9.77 -7.20 -3.77
C LEU A 115 11.25 -7.09 -3.43
N GLU A 116 11.73 -7.90 -2.48
CA GLU A 116 13.14 -7.91 -2.07
C GLU A 116 14.07 -8.25 -3.22
N SER A 117 13.72 -9.24 -4.03
CA SER A 117 14.51 -9.65 -5.20
C SER A 117 14.64 -8.55 -6.24
N SER A 118 13.67 -7.66 -6.32
CA SER A 118 13.68 -6.50 -7.21
C SER A 118 14.32 -5.25 -6.59
N GLY A 119 14.88 -5.37 -5.38
CA GLY A 119 15.52 -4.26 -4.67
C GLY A 119 14.59 -3.44 -3.79
N TYR A 120 13.32 -3.79 -3.72
CA TYR A 120 12.32 -3.11 -2.89
C TYR A 120 12.23 -3.76 -1.53
N ASN A 121 13.25 -3.54 -0.68
CA ASN A 121 13.34 -4.10 0.66
C ASN A 121 12.65 -3.22 1.71
N GLU A 122 12.66 -3.68 2.95
CA GLU A 122 12.05 -2.95 4.08
C GLU A 122 12.68 -1.58 4.30
N GLU A 123 13.99 -1.45 4.13
CA GLU A 123 14.70 -0.18 4.26
C GLU A 123 14.22 0.83 3.22
N TRP A 124 14.09 0.41 1.96
CA TRP A 124 13.52 1.22 0.89
C TRP A 124 12.11 1.72 1.26
N PHE A 125 11.26 0.82 1.76
CA PHE A 125 9.91 1.15 2.18
C PHE A 125 9.87 2.15 3.33
N GLN A 126 10.65 1.90 4.37
CA GLN A 126 10.71 2.77 5.55
C GLN A 126 11.20 4.18 5.19
N ASN A 127 12.28 4.27 4.42
CA ASN A 127 12.88 5.56 4.07
C ASN A 127 12.00 6.40 3.14
N LYS A 128 11.27 5.77 2.24
CA LYS A 128 10.52 6.48 1.19
C LYS A 128 9.05 6.70 1.53
N TYR A 129 8.39 5.74 2.16
CA TYR A 129 6.93 5.73 2.31
C TYR A 129 6.41 5.97 3.72
N LEU A 130 7.14 5.66 4.77
CA LEU A 130 6.66 5.88 6.14
C LEU A 130 6.50 7.36 6.52
N LYS A 131 7.13 8.25 5.81
CA LYS A 131 6.93 9.70 5.94
C LYS A 131 5.58 10.18 5.38
N ILE A 132 4.92 9.36 4.56
CA ILE A 132 3.60 9.66 4.02
C ILE A 132 2.56 9.23 5.05
N ALA A 133 1.78 10.19 5.57
CA ALA A 133 0.89 10.00 6.71
C ALA A 133 -0.10 8.85 6.52
N PHE A 134 -0.70 8.72 5.34
CA PHE A 134 -1.67 7.66 5.09
C PHE A 134 -1.03 6.26 5.06
N ILE A 135 0.17 6.13 4.52
CA ILE A 135 0.94 4.87 4.53
C ILE A 135 1.36 4.52 5.96
N SER A 136 1.88 5.50 6.69
CA SER A 136 2.25 5.35 8.09
C SER A 136 1.07 4.90 8.96
N GLY A 137 -0.12 5.44 8.71
CA GLY A 137 -1.36 5.05 9.39
C GLY A 137 -1.72 3.59 9.16
N ILE A 138 -1.64 3.11 7.93
CA ILE A 138 -1.88 1.70 7.57
C ILE A 138 -0.83 0.80 8.21
N TYR A 139 0.44 1.18 8.18
CA TYR A 139 1.54 0.44 8.79
C TYR A 139 1.33 0.25 10.30
N LYS A 140 0.98 1.31 11.02
CA LYS A 140 0.69 1.25 12.46
C LYS A 140 -0.51 0.34 12.77
N LYS A 141 -1.56 0.40 11.96
CA LYS A 141 -2.72 -0.47 12.08
C LYS A 141 -2.36 -1.94 11.90
N THR A 142 -1.53 -2.24 10.91
CA THR A 142 -1.03 -3.59 10.65
C THR A 142 -0.21 -4.13 11.83
N LEU A 143 0.65 -3.29 12.43
CA LEU A 143 1.42 -3.62 13.63
C LEU A 143 0.52 -3.98 14.81
N LEU A 144 -0.53 -3.21 15.05
CA LEU A 144 -1.48 -3.45 16.14
C LEU A 144 -2.26 -4.76 15.95
N GLU A 145 -2.65 -5.09 14.74
CA GLU A 145 -3.35 -6.33 14.42
C GLU A 145 -2.47 -7.57 14.67
N GLU A 146 -1.19 -7.51 14.34
CA GLU A 146 -0.24 -8.59 14.63
C GLU A 146 0.03 -8.73 16.13
N GLY A 147 0.17 -7.64 16.86
CA GLY A 147 0.31 -7.66 18.31
C GLY A 147 -0.87 -8.32 19.01
N LYS A 148 -2.09 -8.05 18.56
CA LYS A 148 -3.32 -8.69 19.08
C LYS A 148 -3.37 -10.20 18.79
N LYS A 149 -2.90 -10.64 17.63
CA LYS A 149 -2.81 -12.07 17.29
C LYS A 149 -1.84 -12.80 18.22
N HIS A 150 -0.66 -12.27 18.44
CA HIS A 150 0.33 -12.85 19.35
C HIS A 150 -0.18 -12.95 20.79
N VAL A 151 -0.91 -11.96 21.28
CA VAL A 151 -1.50 -11.99 22.62
C VAL A 151 -2.56 -13.11 22.72
N ARG A 152 -3.37 -13.30 21.70
CA ARG A 152 -4.38 -14.38 21.68
C ARG A 152 -3.74 -15.77 21.63
N GLU A 153 -2.71 -15.96 20.81
CA GLU A 153 -1.99 -17.24 20.70
C GLU A 153 -1.28 -17.65 22.00
N ASN A 154 -0.84 -16.69 22.80
CA ASN A 154 -0.19 -16.94 24.08
C ASN A 154 -1.16 -17.20 25.25
N PHE A 155 -2.45 -16.96 25.07
CA PHE A 155 -3.49 -17.20 26.09
C PHE A 155 -4.39 -18.40 25.79
N ASP A 156 -4.27 -19.03 24.62
CA ASP A 156 -4.93 -20.29 24.24
C ASP A 156 -3.94 -21.46 24.39
#